data_eaa87894c53fb4d4d62918a8c208d359
#
_entry.id   eaa87894c53fb4d4d62918a8c208d359
#
_cell.length_a   1.000
_cell.length_b   1.000
_cell.length_c   1.000
_cell.angle_alpha   90.00
_cell.angle_beta   90.00
_cell.angle_gamma   90.00
#
_symmetry.space_group_name_H-M   'P 1'
#
loop_
_entity.id
_entity.type
_entity.pdbx_description
1 polymer ?
#
loop_
_entity_poly.entity_id
_entity_poly.type
_entity_poly.pdbx_seq_one_letter_code
_entity_poly.pdbx_strand_id
1 'polypeptide(L)'
;MAAAMTNAEYHAHKAISKSKLDAARKSGRHLYDLLYGPPRDSTAAFDMGTVLHASALPGENADDIAVRMPAGMKKTTKEGRAFVAEHKGKIILNPSDAYVVDQMMLSLREHPFSAGLVNGDLKGKAEQSFFCTDAETGLELKARPDFILDDYSLILDLKTTADASPKGFQSSVAKFRYFVQASHYLDVVEGATGTRPQAFLFVAVEKTRPFSTAVYMADQAMIDLGKQQAREDLNNIAQWIADDKFPGYSERVEEISLPKWMLPKEDGSPADYQPIELY
;
A
#
# COMPACT_ATOMS: atom_id res chain seq x y z
N MET A 1 -14.76 11.66 -11.23
CA MET A 1 -16.04 10.92 -10.96
C MET A 1 -15.73 9.72 -10.08
N ALA A 2 -16.60 9.41 -9.12
CA ALA A 2 -16.56 8.14 -8.38
C ALA A 2 -17.17 7.04 -9.26
N ALA A 3 -16.48 5.91 -9.43
CA ALA A 3 -16.91 4.80 -10.29
C ALA A 3 -17.03 3.49 -9.51
N ALA A 4 -18.12 2.74 -9.77
CA ALA A 4 -18.21 1.35 -9.37
C ALA A 4 -17.37 0.52 -10.36
N MET A 5 -16.31 -0.10 -9.88
CA MET A 5 -15.32 -0.81 -10.71
C MET A 5 -14.77 -1.98 -9.93
N THR A 6 -14.65 -3.14 -10.55
CA THR A 6 -13.99 -4.29 -9.93
C THR A 6 -12.53 -4.03 -9.64
N ASN A 7 -11.92 -4.81 -8.75
CA ASN A 7 -10.49 -4.68 -8.44
C ASN A 7 -9.62 -4.92 -9.68
N ALA A 8 -9.98 -5.89 -10.52
CA ALA A 8 -9.27 -6.19 -11.76
C ALA A 8 -9.33 -5.01 -12.76
N GLU A 9 -10.50 -4.42 -12.96
CA GLU A 9 -10.67 -3.24 -13.82
C GLU A 9 -9.89 -2.04 -13.31
N TYR A 10 -9.94 -1.78 -11.98
CA TYR A 10 -9.15 -0.70 -11.39
C TYR A 10 -7.65 -0.88 -11.62
N HIS A 11 -7.11 -2.09 -11.39
CA HIS A 11 -5.69 -2.33 -11.61
C HIS A 11 -5.29 -2.26 -13.08
N ALA A 12 -6.13 -2.71 -14.00
CA ALA A 12 -5.88 -2.63 -15.45
C ALA A 12 -5.95 -1.18 -15.99
N HIS A 13 -6.61 -0.26 -15.28
CA HIS A 13 -6.78 1.11 -15.74
C HIS A 13 -5.47 1.88 -15.77
N LYS A 14 -5.22 2.63 -16.87
CA LYS A 14 -3.93 3.28 -17.14
C LYS A 14 -3.66 4.54 -16.31
N ALA A 15 -4.67 5.16 -15.70
CA ALA A 15 -4.51 6.35 -14.85
C ALA A 15 -3.39 6.18 -13.81
N ILE A 16 -2.75 7.28 -13.45
CA ILE A 16 -1.62 7.28 -12.52
C ILE A 16 -2.12 7.07 -11.10
N SER A 17 -1.66 5.98 -10.48
CA SER A 17 -1.91 5.63 -9.09
C SER A 17 -0.67 5.85 -8.24
N LYS A 18 -0.80 5.77 -6.92
CA LYS A 18 0.32 5.83 -5.98
C LYS A 18 1.45 4.85 -6.32
N SER A 19 1.13 3.62 -6.73
CA SER A 19 2.15 2.64 -7.14
C SER A 19 2.93 3.06 -8.38
N LYS A 20 2.30 3.79 -9.32
CA LYS A 20 2.97 4.35 -10.49
C LYS A 20 3.87 5.54 -10.13
N LEU A 21 3.48 6.38 -9.16
CA LEU A 21 4.35 7.41 -8.59
C LEU A 21 5.59 6.78 -7.92
N ASP A 22 5.41 5.70 -7.15
CA ASP A 22 6.53 4.99 -6.54
C ASP A 22 7.48 4.36 -7.57
N ALA A 23 6.93 3.82 -8.65
CA ALA A 23 7.74 3.27 -9.74
C ALA A 23 8.53 4.38 -10.46
N ALA A 24 7.89 5.51 -10.74
CA ALA A 24 8.55 6.66 -11.34
C ALA A 24 9.68 7.21 -10.45
N ARG A 25 9.47 7.29 -9.13
CA ARG A 25 10.51 7.70 -8.16
C ARG A 25 11.75 6.82 -8.20
N LYS A 26 11.61 5.56 -8.54
CA LYS A 26 12.75 4.66 -8.72
C LYS A 26 13.49 4.92 -10.03
N SER A 27 12.77 4.91 -11.15
CA SER A 27 13.26 5.30 -12.47
C SER A 27 12.14 5.21 -13.52
N GLY A 28 12.33 5.84 -14.68
CA GLY A 28 11.43 5.70 -15.83
C GLY A 28 11.28 4.22 -16.26
N ARG A 29 12.36 3.42 -16.22
CA ARG A 29 12.30 1.99 -16.53
C ARG A 29 11.38 1.19 -15.63
N HIS A 30 11.33 1.51 -14.32
CA HIS A 30 10.41 0.87 -13.39
C HIS A 30 8.95 1.25 -13.67
N LEU A 31 8.71 2.50 -14.06
CA LEU A 31 7.39 2.93 -14.50
C LEU A 31 6.98 2.23 -15.78
N TYR A 32 7.88 2.17 -16.78
CA TYR A 32 7.63 1.48 -18.06
C TYR A 32 7.23 0.02 -17.84
N ASP A 33 7.98 -0.70 -17.01
CA ASP A 33 7.69 -2.09 -16.65
C ASP A 33 6.31 -2.24 -15.97
N LEU A 34 5.92 -1.28 -15.13
CA LEU A 34 4.60 -1.29 -14.50
C LEU A 34 3.45 -0.95 -15.46
N LEU A 35 3.70 -0.13 -16.50
CA LEU A 35 2.70 0.27 -17.47
C LEU A 35 2.51 -0.75 -18.60
N TYR A 36 3.58 -1.41 -19.01
CA TYR A 36 3.66 -2.21 -20.25
C TYR A 36 4.22 -3.62 -20.03
N GLY A 37 4.80 -3.90 -18.87
CA GLY A 37 5.35 -5.21 -18.54
C GLY A 37 4.28 -6.26 -18.20
N PRO A 38 4.67 -7.52 -18.05
CA PRO A 38 3.76 -8.58 -17.65
C PRO A 38 3.23 -8.37 -16.21
N PRO A 39 2.03 -8.91 -15.88
CA PRO A 39 1.54 -8.93 -14.51
C PRO A 39 2.56 -9.55 -13.55
N ARG A 40 2.67 -9.01 -12.34
CA ARG A 40 3.56 -9.53 -11.30
C ARG A 40 2.83 -10.53 -10.42
N ASP A 41 3.52 -11.57 -10.01
CA ASP A 41 2.99 -12.53 -9.04
C ASP A 41 2.80 -11.87 -7.66
N SER A 42 1.76 -12.29 -6.93
CA SER A 42 1.55 -11.87 -5.54
C SER A 42 2.55 -12.58 -4.59
N THR A 43 2.75 -12.00 -3.42
CA THR A 43 3.54 -12.61 -2.35
C THR A 43 2.62 -13.02 -1.20
N ALA A 44 3.01 -13.99 -0.38
CA ALA A 44 2.22 -14.41 0.79
C ALA A 44 1.91 -13.25 1.76
N ALA A 45 2.82 -12.28 1.89
CA ALA A 45 2.59 -11.09 2.72
C ALA A 45 1.53 -10.16 2.09
N PHE A 46 1.51 -10.05 0.78
CA PHE A 46 0.48 -9.32 0.04
C PHE A 46 -0.87 -10.03 0.14
N ASP A 47 -0.88 -11.35 -0.02
CA ASP A 47 -2.08 -12.18 0.09
C ASP A 47 -2.76 -12.05 1.47
N MET A 48 -1.99 -12.10 2.56
CA MET A 48 -2.54 -11.86 3.91
C MET A 48 -3.11 -10.45 4.08
N GLY A 49 -2.45 -9.43 3.54
CA GLY A 49 -2.95 -8.06 3.53
C GLY A 49 -4.29 -7.96 2.80
N THR A 50 -4.38 -8.54 1.60
CA THR A 50 -5.60 -8.56 0.79
C THR A 50 -6.76 -9.24 1.51
N VAL A 51 -6.51 -10.39 2.15
CA VAL A 51 -7.55 -11.09 2.94
C VAL A 51 -7.96 -10.28 4.16
N LEU A 52 -7.01 -9.62 4.84
CA LEU A 52 -7.34 -8.75 5.97
C LEU A 52 -8.25 -7.58 5.54
N HIS A 53 -7.93 -6.91 4.44
CA HIS A 53 -8.76 -5.83 3.89
C HIS A 53 -10.17 -6.33 3.61
N ALA A 54 -10.33 -7.43 2.88
CA ALA A 54 -11.64 -8.01 2.58
C ALA A 54 -12.39 -8.52 3.82
N SER A 55 -11.68 -8.82 4.93
CA SER A 55 -12.29 -9.21 6.21
C SER A 55 -12.71 -8.02 7.08
N ALA A 56 -12.00 -6.89 6.96
CA ALA A 56 -12.15 -5.74 7.82
C ALA A 56 -13.07 -4.66 7.23
N LEU A 57 -13.17 -4.58 5.91
CA LEU A 57 -13.89 -3.52 5.23
C LEU A 57 -15.37 -3.86 5.04
N PRO A 58 -16.30 -2.93 5.33
CA PRO A 58 -17.72 -3.17 5.16
C PRO A 58 -18.09 -3.44 3.70
N GLY A 59 -18.91 -4.47 3.48
CA GLY A 59 -19.39 -4.85 2.13
C GLY A 59 -18.44 -5.74 1.34
N GLU A 60 -17.23 -5.97 1.82
CA GLU A 60 -16.28 -6.94 1.28
C GLU A 60 -16.48 -8.32 1.95
N ASN A 61 -16.12 -9.38 1.25
CA ASN A 61 -16.20 -10.76 1.77
C ASN A 61 -14.91 -11.52 1.46
N ALA A 62 -14.15 -11.82 2.49
CA ALA A 62 -12.89 -12.57 2.35
C ALA A 62 -13.08 -13.97 1.74
N ASP A 63 -14.23 -14.61 1.95
CA ASP A 63 -14.50 -15.95 1.40
C ASP A 63 -14.67 -15.95 -0.14
N ASP A 64 -14.93 -14.79 -0.74
CA ASP A 64 -15.01 -14.67 -2.20
C ASP A 64 -13.61 -14.76 -2.83
N ILE A 65 -12.58 -14.31 -2.14
CA ILE A 65 -11.19 -14.17 -2.65
C ILE A 65 -10.22 -15.19 -2.03
N ALA A 66 -10.53 -15.77 -0.90
CA ALA A 66 -9.63 -16.66 -0.18
C ALA A 66 -10.31 -17.94 0.31
N VAL A 67 -9.49 -18.96 0.58
CA VAL A 67 -9.93 -20.19 1.23
C VAL A 67 -8.88 -20.64 2.26
N ARG A 68 -9.36 -21.15 3.38
CA ARG A 68 -8.49 -21.66 4.45
C ARG A 68 -8.17 -23.13 4.23
N MET A 69 -6.89 -23.45 4.20
CA MET A 69 -6.45 -24.85 4.12
C MET A 69 -6.77 -25.59 5.43
N PRO A 70 -7.31 -26.81 5.38
CA PRO A 70 -7.57 -27.61 6.57
C PRO A 70 -6.31 -27.81 7.44
N ALA A 71 -6.50 -27.89 8.76
CA ALA A 71 -5.42 -28.13 9.71
C ALA A 71 -4.69 -29.42 9.38
N GLY A 72 -3.34 -29.40 9.45
CA GLY A 72 -2.49 -30.54 9.14
C GLY A 72 -2.26 -30.78 7.63
N MET A 73 -3.02 -30.18 6.74
CA MET A 73 -2.80 -30.29 5.29
C MET A 73 -1.60 -29.43 4.87
N LYS A 74 -0.77 -29.94 3.96
CA LYS A 74 0.38 -29.22 3.39
C LYS A 74 0.21 -29.09 1.87
N LYS A 75 0.49 -27.95 1.29
CA LYS A 75 0.43 -27.69 -0.17
C LYS A 75 1.25 -28.71 -0.98
N THR A 76 2.27 -29.31 -0.39
CA THR A 76 3.20 -30.25 -1.05
C THR A 76 2.66 -31.70 -1.13
N THR A 77 1.65 -32.06 -0.35
CA THR A 77 1.04 -33.40 -0.40
C THR A 77 0.13 -33.57 -1.60
N LYS A 78 -0.28 -34.78 -1.92
CA LYS A 78 -1.23 -35.10 -3.01
C LYS A 78 -2.57 -34.39 -2.75
N GLU A 79 -3.07 -34.53 -1.53
CA GLU A 79 -4.32 -33.92 -1.07
C GLU A 79 -4.25 -32.40 -1.11
N GLY A 80 -3.12 -31.82 -0.64
CA GLY A 80 -2.90 -30.37 -0.67
C GLY A 80 -2.83 -29.81 -2.10
N ARG A 81 -2.19 -30.52 -3.03
CA ARG A 81 -2.18 -30.11 -4.44
C ARG A 81 -3.57 -30.20 -5.07
N ALA A 82 -4.36 -31.21 -4.72
CA ALA A 82 -5.74 -31.32 -5.18
C ALA A 82 -6.59 -30.16 -4.64
N PHE A 83 -6.46 -29.84 -3.35
CA PHE A 83 -7.12 -28.68 -2.72
C PHE A 83 -6.77 -27.35 -3.41
N VAL A 84 -5.48 -27.12 -3.70
CA VAL A 84 -5.05 -25.91 -4.43
C VAL A 84 -5.64 -25.87 -5.84
N ALA A 85 -5.69 -27.00 -6.53
CA ALA A 85 -6.25 -27.08 -7.87
C ALA A 85 -7.77 -26.84 -7.89
N GLU A 86 -8.49 -27.33 -6.90
CA GLU A 86 -9.93 -27.11 -6.70
C GLU A 86 -10.28 -25.64 -6.47
N HIS A 87 -9.40 -24.91 -5.74
CA HIS A 87 -9.60 -23.51 -5.38
C HIS A 87 -8.75 -22.56 -6.25
N LYS A 88 -8.52 -22.93 -7.52
CA LYS A 88 -7.76 -22.09 -8.45
C LYS A 88 -8.37 -20.70 -8.58
N GLY A 89 -7.54 -19.67 -8.43
CA GLY A 89 -7.94 -18.26 -8.49
C GLY A 89 -8.27 -17.65 -7.12
N LYS A 90 -8.29 -18.46 -6.05
CA LYS A 90 -8.39 -17.96 -4.68
C LYS A 90 -7.03 -17.95 -3.98
N ILE A 91 -6.88 -17.05 -3.04
CA ILE A 91 -5.75 -17.01 -2.09
C ILE A 91 -5.88 -18.22 -1.15
N ILE A 92 -4.86 -19.06 -1.11
CA ILE A 92 -4.85 -20.23 -0.24
C ILE A 92 -4.10 -19.88 1.06
N LEU A 93 -4.85 -19.59 2.12
CA LEU A 93 -4.28 -19.39 3.46
C LEU A 93 -3.94 -20.73 4.10
N ASN A 94 -2.67 -20.92 4.44
CA ASN A 94 -2.31 -22.03 5.31
C ASN A 94 -2.79 -21.76 6.76
N PRO A 95 -2.83 -22.75 7.66
CA PRO A 95 -3.35 -22.57 9.02
C PRO A 95 -2.64 -21.47 9.83
N SER A 96 -1.32 -21.26 9.62
CA SER A 96 -0.58 -20.22 10.32
C SER A 96 -0.95 -18.82 9.81
N ASP A 97 -1.08 -18.66 8.50
CA ASP A 97 -1.47 -17.37 7.90
C ASP A 97 -2.93 -17.01 8.26
N ALA A 98 -3.83 -18.02 8.26
CA ALA A 98 -5.21 -17.84 8.71
C ALA A 98 -5.27 -17.39 10.18
N TYR A 99 -4.46 -18.01 11.06
CA TYR A 99 -4.35 -17.59 12.45
C TYR A 99 -3.87 -16.13 12.58
N VAL A 100 -2.87 -15.72 11.81
CA VAL A 100 -2.37 -14.34 11.82
C VAL A 100 -3.48 -13.36 11.40
N VAL A 101 -4.23 -13.66 10.34
CA VAL A 101 -5.36 -12.83 9.90
C VAL A 101 -6.42 -12.75 11.01
N ASP A 102 -6.77 -13.85 11.67
CA ASP A 102 -7.75 -13.86 12.76
C ASP A 102 -7.30 -13.01 13.94
N GLN A 103 -6.01 -13.06 14.30
CA GLN A 103 -5.47 -12.25 15.41
C GLN A 103 -5.44 -10.76 15.05
N MET A 104 -5.08 -10.40 13.82
CA MET A 104 -5.17 -9.02 13.36
C MET A 104 -6.62 -8.50 13.38
N MET A 105 -7.58 -9.31 12.92
CA MET A 105 -9.01 -8.97 12.97
C MET A 105 -9.52 -8.77 14.41
N LEU A 106 -9.08 -9.64 15.35
CA LEU A 106 -9.43 -9.48 16.76
C LEU A 106 -8.90 -8.15 17.28
N SER A 107 -7.63 -7.83 17.05
CA SER A 107 -7.01 -6.58 17.47
C SER A 107 -7.71 -5.34 16.88
N LEU A 108 -8.09 -5.39 15.60
CA LEU A 108 -8.85 -4.31 14.96
C LEU A 108 -10.23 -4.10 15.62
N ARG A 109 -10.90 -5.18 16.04
CA ARG A 109 -12.19 -5.11 16.74
C ARG A 109 -12.07 -4.62 18.18
N GLU A 110 -10.96 -4.88 18.85
CA GLU A 110 -10.71 -4.44 20.22
C GLU A 110 -10.25 -2.99 20.31
N HIS A 111 -9.66 -2.44 19.25
CA HIS A 111 -9.20 -1.05 19.26
C HIS A 111 -10.38 -0.08 19.09
N PRO A 112 -10.59 0.89 20.02
CA PRO A 112 -11.81 1.71 20.10
C PRO A 112 -12.20 2.42 18.80
N PHE A 113 -11.22 2.89 18.02
CA PHE A 113 -11.49 3.60 16.78
C PHE A 113 -11.74 2.63 15.62
N SER A 114 -10.86 1.63 15.40
CA SER A 114 -10.99 0.71 14.27
C SER A 114 -12.15 -0.27 14.40
N ALA A 115 -12.67 -0.50 15.62
CA ALA A 115 -13.89 -1.25 15.84
C ALA A 115 -15.07 -0.68 15.04
N GLY A 116 -15.22 0.65 14.99
CA GLY A 116 -16.26 1.30 14.22
C GLY A 116 -16.20 1.03 12.72
N LEU A 117 -14.98 0.92 12.16
CA LEU A 117 -14.77 0.52 10.76
C LEU A 117 -15.19 -0.95 10.54
N VAL A 118 -14.63 -1.86 11.34
CA VAL A 118 -14.81 -3.31 11.18
C VAL A 118 -16.24 -3.77 11.44
N ASN A 119 -16.93 -3.13 12.39
CA ASN A 119 -18.32 -3.43 12.71
C ASN A 119 -19.33 -2.78 11.77
N GLY A 120 -18.87 -1.91 10.85
CA GLY A 120 -19.76 -1.18 9.93
C GLY A 120 -20.54 -0.05 10.59
N ASP A 121 -20.08 0.48 11.73
CA ASP A 121 -20.71 1.61 12.42
C ASP A 121 -20.42 2.94 11.71
N LEU A 122 -19.32 3.02 10.96
CA LEU A 122 -18.99 4.19 10.14
C LEU A 122 -19.81 4.18 8.85
N LYS A 123 -20.44 5.33 8.55
CA LYS A 123 -21.17 5.51 7.29
C LYS A 123 -20.21 5.92 6.20
N GLY A 124 -19.99 5.04 5.24
CA GLY A 124 -19.04 5.26 4.17
C GLY A 124 -18.97 4.09 3.20
N LYS A 125 -17.98 4.11 2.33
CA LYS A 125 -17.79 3.12 1.26
C LYS A 125 -16.38 2.59 1.29
N ALA A 126 -16.28 1.26 1.22
CA ALA A 126 -15.02 0.57 1.00
C ALA A 126 -14.66 0.56 -0.48
N GLU A 127 -13.35 0.53 -0.78
CA GLU A 127 -12.78 0.30 -2.12
C GLU A 127 -13.41 1.15 -3.24
N GLN A 128 -13.87 2.38 -2.91
CA GLN A 128 -14.43 3.29 -3.90
C GLN A 128 -13.34 3.88 -4.77
N SER A 129 -13.52 3.79 -6.09
CA SER A 129 -12.56 4.33 -7.07
C SER A 129 -12.88 5.77 -7.42
N PHE A 130 -11.83 6.61 -7.44
CA PHE A 130 -11.89 8.01 -7.83
C PHE A 130 -10.93 8.27 -8.97
N PHE A 131 -11.36 9.12 -9.90
CA PHE A 131 -10.57 9.55 -11.05
C PHE A 131 -10.68 11.06 -11.24
N CYS A 132 -9.57 11.70 -11.55
CA CYS A 132 -9.53 13.10 -11.94
C CYS A 132 -8.40 13.33 -12.95
N THR A 133 -8.41 14.48 -13.62
CA THR A 133 -7.32 14.90 -14.50
C THR A 133 -6.44 15.90 -13.75
N ASP A 134 -5.15 15.69 -13.74
CA ASP A 134 -4.19 16.65 -13.22
C ASP A 134 -4.11 17.86 -14.14
N ALA A 135 -4.41 19.05 -13.60
CA ALA A 135 -4.53 20.27 -14.40
C ALA A 135 -3.20 20.74 -15.03
N GLU A 136 -2.06 20.40 -14.42
CA GLU A 136 -0.74 20.82 -14.88
C GLU A 136 -0.19 19.91 -15.98
N THR A 137 -0.34 18.59 -15.82
CA THR A 137 0.25 17.61 -16.74
C THR A 137 -0.74 17.02 -17.73
N GLY A 138 -2.05 17.18 -17.50
CA GLY A 138 -3.10 16.52 -18.27
C GLY A 138 -3.21 15.02 -18.02
N LEU A 139 -2.41 14.45 -17.12
CA LEU A 139 -2.44 13.03 -16.79
C LEU A 139 -3.73 12.69 -16.04
N GLU A 140 -4.33 11.57 -16.37
CA GLU A 140 -5.42 11.00 -15.58
C GLU A 140 -4.86 10.35 -14.32
N LEU A 141 -5.42 10.71 -13.17
CA LEU A 141 -5.04 10.20 -11.85
C LEU A 141 -6.13 9.30 -11.31
N LYS A 142 -5.75 8.33 -10.48
CA LYS A 142 -6.69 7.47 -9.76
C LYS A 142 -6.25 7.20 -8.33
N ALA A 143 -7.26 7.08 -7.45
CA ALA A 143 -7.12 6.63 -6.08
C ALA A 143 -8.26 5.66 -5.72
N ARG A 144 -7.97 4.73 -4.83
CA ARG A 144 -8.95 3.83 -4.23
C ARG A 144 -8.63 3.70 -2.75
N PRO A 145 -9.21 4.57 -1.92
CA PRO A 145 -9.15 4.43 -0.47
C PRO A 145 -9.72 3.09 -0.01
N ASP A 146 -9.14 2.49 1.01
CA ASP A 146 -9.71 1.30 1.64
C ASP A 146 -11.10 1.62 2.20
N PHE A 147 -11.26 2.79 2.80
CA PHE A 147 -12.57 3.29 3.23
C PHE A 147 -12.62 4.83 3.20
N ILE A 148 -13.77 5.38 2.79
CA ILE A 148 -14.04 6.82 2.81
C ILE A 148 -15.44 7.07 3.34
N LEU A 149 -15.61 8.09 4.20
CA LEU A 149 -16.93 8.48 4.69
C LEU A 149 -17.83 8.99 3.54
N ASP A 150 -19.15 8.85 3.69
CA ASP A 150 -20.13 9.24 2.66
C ASP A 150 -20.10 10.74 2.31
N ASP A 151 -19.67 11.58 3.26
CA ASP A 151 -19.48 13.03 3.07
C ASP A 151 -18.09 13.39 2.52
N TYR A 152 -17.26 12.41 2.23
CA TYR A 152 -15.86 12.54 1.79
C TYR A 152 -14.94 13.27 2.78
N SER A 153 -15.34 13.46 4.05
CA SER A 153 -14.54 14.21 5.01
C SER A 153 -13.31 13.47 5.51
N LEU A 154 -13.33 12.13 5.50
CA LEU A 154 -12.29 11.31 6.09
C LEU A 154 -11.97 10.09 5.22
N ILE A 155 -10.68 9.87 4.97
CA ILE A 155 -10.14 8.65 4.37
C ILE A 155 -9.49 7.80 5.46
N LEU A 156 -9.79 6.49 5.45
CA LEU A 156 -9.09 5.48 6.26
C LEU A 156 -8.38 4.51 5.34
N ASP A 157 -7.17 4.13 5.73
CA ASP A 157 -6.31 3.24 4.98
C ASP A 157 -5.68 2.21 5.94
N LEU A 158 -5.99 0.93 5.73
CA LEU A 158 -5.57 -0.18 6.57
C LEU A 158 -4.16 -0.64 6.16
N LYS A 159 -3.27 -0.70 7.13
CA LYS A 159 -1.87 -1.11 6.91
C LYS A 159 -1.47 -2.27 7.80
N THR A 160 -1.01 -3.36 7.20
CA THR A 160 -0.27 -4.38 7.95
C THR A 160 1.18 -3.96 8.09
N THR A 161 1.73 -4.03 9.29
CA THR A 161 3.11 -3.62 9.58
C THR A 161 3.85 -4.66 10.42
N ALA A 162 5.16 -4.55 10.51
CA ALA A 162 5.96 -5.32 11.45
C ALA A 162 5.97 -4.69 12.84
N ASP A 163 5.84 -3.36 12.91
CA ASP A 163 5.86 -2.58 14.15
C ASP A 163 4.87 -1.42 13.99
N ALA A 164 3.80 -1.44 14.78
CA ALA A 164 2.78 -0.40 14.80
C ALA A 164 3.06 0.69 15.85
N SER A 165 4.19 0.64 16.59
CA SER A 165 4.59 1.74 17.47
C SER A 165 4.79 3.04 16.69
N PRO A 166 4.70 4.23 17.32
CA PRO A 166 4.92 5.50 16.63
C PRO A 166 6.23 5.54 15.83
N LYS A 167 7.34 5.09 16.42
CA LYS A 167 8.66 5.07 15.76
C LYS A 167 8.73 4.03 14.63
N GLY A 168 8.20 2.84 14.84
CA GLY A 168 8.19 1.77 13.83
C GLY A 168 7.32 2.14 12.63
N PHE A 169 6.13 2.69 12.90
CA PHE A 169 5.24 3.11 11.82
C PHE A 169 5.76 4.34 11.06
N GLN A 170 6.40 5.32 11.74
CA GLN A 170 7.10 6.42 11.06
C GLN A 170 8.17 5.91 10.09
N SER A 171 8.92 4.88 10.47
CA SER A 171 9.89 4.24 9.56
C SER A 171 9.21 3.61 8.34
N SER A 172 8.05 2.97 8.55
CA SER A 172 7.23 2.41 7.47
C SER A 172 6.66 3.50 6.57
N VAL A 173 6.17 4.61 7.14
CA VAL A 173 5.69 5.80 6.40
C VAL A 173 6.77 6.32 5.47
N ALA A 174 7.99 6.50 5.95
CA ALA A 174 9.11 6.97 5.15
C ALA A 174 9.51 5.95 4.07
N LYS A 175 9.70 4.68 4.47
CA LYS A 175 10.16 3.59 3.57
C LYS A 175 9.21 3.35 2.41
N PHE A 176 7.89 3.31 2.68
CA PHE A 176 6.86 2.99 1.69
C PHE A 176 6.20 4.24 1.11
N ARG A 177 6.70 5.42 1.46
CA ARG A 177 6.17 6.71 0.98
C ARG A 177 4.65 6.83 1.21
N TYR A 178 4.17 6.44 2.40
CA TYR A 178 2.75 6.57 2.73
C TYR A 178 2.29 8.02 2.79
N PHE A 179 3.20 8.97 3.05
CA PHE A 179 2.94 10.39 2.96
C PHE A 179 2.56 10.84 1.53
N VAL A 180 3.14 10.22 0.48
CA VAL A 180 2.74 10.44 -0.91
C VAL A 180 1.36 9.83 -1.18
N GLN A 181 1.06 8.65 -0.60
CA GLN A 181 -0.27 8.05 -0.73
C GLN A 181 -1.33 8.96 -0.14
N ALA A 182 -1.13 9.45 1.10
CA ALA A 182 -2.09 10.32 1.77
C ALA A 182 -2.36 11.58 0.95
N SER A 183 -1.33 12.30 0.51
CA SER A 183 -1.48 13.49 -0.30
C SER A 183 -2.17 13.22 -1.64
N HIS A 184 -1.71 12.21 -2.38
CA HIS A 184 -2.27 11.84 -3.68
C HIS A 184 -3.76 11.46 -3.57
N TYR A 185 -4.15 10.72 -2.53
CA TYR A 185 -5.55 10.32 -2.34
C TYR A 185 -6.45 11.52 -2.01
N LEU A 186 -5.97 12.43 -1.14
CA LEU A 186 -6.69 13.68 -0.85
C LEU A 186 -6.91 14.51 -2.12
N ASP A 187 -5.87 14.68 -2.94
CA ASP A 187 -5.93 15.48 -4.16
C ASP A 187 -6.84 14.82 -5.23
N VAL A 188 -6.78 13.50 -5.39
CA VAL A 188 -7.62 12.77 -6.37
C VAL A 188 -9.09 12.78 -5.93
N VAL A 189 -9.39 12.59 -4.65
CA VAL A 189 -10.77 12.66 -4.14
C VAL A 189 -11.33 14.07 -4.32
N GLU A 190 -10.57 15.10 -3.97
CA GLU A 190 -10.96 16.51 -4.21
C GLU A 190 -11.23 16.78 -5.68
N GLY A 191 -10.31 16.39 -6.57
CA GLY A 191 -10.48 16.58 -8.01
C GLY A 191 -11.65 15.82 -8.62
N ALA A 192 -12.02 14.66 -8.03
CA ALA A 192 -13.13 13.84 -8.49
C ALA A 192 -14.50 14.30 -7.98
N THR A 193 -14.56 14.86 -6.76
CA THR A 193 -15.82 15.15 -6.04
C THR A 193 -16.06 16.64 -5.82
N GLY A 194 -15.02 17.47 -5.90
CA GLY A 194 -15.04 18.88 -5.49
C GLY A 194 -14.92 19.06 -3.97
N THR A 195 -14.82 18.00 -3.19
CA THR A 195 -14.70 18.02 -1.73
C THR A 195 -13.33 17.51 -1.33
N ARG A 196 -12.51 18.35 -0.67
CA ARG A 196 -11.23 17.90 -0.10
C ARG A 196 -11.47 17.21 1.22
N PRO A 197 -11.00 15.95 1.39
CA PRO A 197 -11.08 15.32 2.70
C PRO A 197 -10.23 16.08 3.73
N GLN A 198 -10.76 16.18 4.94
CA GLN A 198 -10.13 16.94 6.04
C GLN A 198 -9.00 16.17 6.72
N ALA A 199 -9.06 14.83 6.66
CA ALA A 199 -8.05 13.98 7.27
C ALA A 199 -7.82 12.69 6.49
N PHE A 200 -6.60 12.16 6.62
CA PHE A 200 -6.21 10.83 6.18
C PHE A 200 -5.67 10.05 7.38
N LEU A 201 -6.31 8.92 7.69
CA LEU A 201 -5.93 8.07 8.81
C LEU A 201 -5.34 6.75 8.32
N PHE A 202 -4.24 6.35 8.92
CA PHE A 202 -3.68 5.02 8.79
C PHE A 202 -4.15 4.17 9.97
N VAL A 203 -4.79 3.05 9.69
CA VAL A 203 -5.11 2.02 10.68
C VAL A 203 -4.03 0.95 10.57
N ALA A 204 -3.02 1.00 11.43
CA ALA A 204 -1.86 0.12 11.39
C ALA A 204 -2.06 -1.07 12.34
N VAL A 205 -1.91 -2.30 11.85
CA VAL A 205 -1.98 -3.52 12.65
C VAL A 205 -0.73 -4.39 12.43
N GLU A 206 -0.17 -4.90 13.51
CA GLU A 206 1.01 -5.77 13.47
C GLU A 206 0.67 -7.17 12.95
N LYS A 207 1.57 -7.72 12.12
CA LYS A 207 1.49 -9.11 11.60
C LYS A 207 2.07 -10.14 12.56
N THR A 208 2.67 -9.71 13.65
CA THR A 208 3.34 -10.54 14.65
C THR A 208 2.82 -10.22 16.04
N ARG A 209 2.98 -11.15 16.97
CA ARG A 209 2.60 -10.92 18.38
C ARG A 209 3.28 -9.66 18.93
N PRO A 210 2.55 -8.80 19.66
CA PRO A 210 1.18 -9.03 20.19
C PRO A 210 0.03 -8.63 19.24
N PHE A 211 0.27 -8.38 17.94
CA PHE A 211 -0.72 -7.96 16.93
C PHE A 211 -1.35 -6.59 17.23
N SER A 212 -0.59 -5.70 17.83
CA SER A 212 -1.09 -4.39 18.28
C SER A 212 -1.64 -3.58 17.12
N THR A 213 -2.76 -2.89 17.37
CA THR A 213 -3.35 -1.91 16.45
C THR A 213 -3.08 -0.50 16.96
N ALA A 214 -2.73 0.41 16.05
CA ALA A 214 -2.62 1.83 16.30
C ALA A 214 -3.23 2.63 15.14
N VAL A 215 -3.78 3.80 15.42
CA VAL A 215 -4.37 4.69 14.41
C VAL A 215 -3.61 6.00 14.40
N TYR A 216 -3.17 6.41 13.21
CA TYR A 216 -2.36 7.60 13.01
C TYR A 216 -3.00 8.52 11.98
N MET A 217 -3.05 9.80 12.28
CA MET A 217 -3.46 10.82 11.32
C MET A 217 -2.22 11.39 10.63
N ALA A 218 -2.28 11.49 9.31
CA ALA A 218 -1.28 12.21 8.54
C ALA A 218 -1.32 13.70 8.91
N ASP A 219 -0.19 14.24 9.40
CA ASP A 219 -0.09 15.66 9.70
C ASP A 219 0.14 16.51 8.43
N GLN A 220 0.05 17.82 8.59
CA GLN A 220 0.19 18.75 7.46
C GLN A 220 1.58 18.65 6.81
N ALA A 221 2.65 18.44 7.60
CA ALA A 221 4.01 18.32 7.07
C ALA A 221 4.16 17.07 6.17
N MET A 222 3.53 15.95 6.56
CA MET A 222 3.44 14.76 5.71
C MET A 222 2.70 15.04 4.40
N ILE A 223 1.57 15.73 4.47
CA ILE A 223 0.75 16.05 3.29
C ILE A 223 1.51 16.98 2.35
N ASP A 224 2.17 18.00 2.87
CA ASP A 224 2.94 18.97 2.06
C ASP A 224 4.12 18.30 1.34
N LEU A 225 4.91 17.51 2.05
CA LEU A 225 6.01 16.74 1.45
C LEU A 225 5.49 15.72 0.43
N GLY A 226 4.36 15.07 0.74
CA GLY A 226 3.70 14.14 -0.15
C GLY A 226 3.27 14.80 -1.46
N LYS A 227 2.66 15.99 -1.38
CA LYS A 227 2.24 16.80 -2.52
C LYS A 227 3.43 17.22 -3.38
N GLN A 228 4.50 17.71 -2.74
CA GLN A 228 5.72 18.08 -3.46
C GLN A 228 6.29 16.88 -4.24
N GLN A 229 6.48 15.74 -3.59
CA GLN A 229 7.05 14.57 -4.25
C GLN A 229 6.12 13.95 -5.31
N ALA A 230 4.80 13.95 -5.08
CA ALA A 230 3.83 13.53 -6.09
C ALA A 230 3.91 14.42 -7.34
N ARG A 231 4.03 15.75 -7.16
CA ARG A 231 4.19 16.70 -8.26
C ARG A 231 5.45 16.45 -9.07
N GLU A 232 6.60 16.27 -8.40
CA GLU A 232 7.85 15.91 -9.07
C GLU A 232 7.71 14.62 -9.90
N ASP A 233 7.09 13.58 -9.31
CA ASP A 233 6.87 12.31 -9.98
C ASP A 233 5.93 12.45 -11.18
N LEU A 234 4.83 13.22 -11.06
CA LEU A 234 3.89 13.49 -12.17
C LEU A 234 4.55 14.24 -13.33
N ASN A 235 5.34 15.25 -13.03
CA ASN A 235 6.06 16.01 -14.06
C ASN A 235 7.04 15.12 -14.83
N ASN A 236 7.79 14.26 -14.12
CA ASN A 236 8.68 13.29 -14.73
C ASN A 236 7.90 12.28 -15.61
N ILE A 237 6.79 11.76 -15.11
CA ILE A 237 5.92 10.83 -15.85
C ILE A 237 5.41 11.47 -17.14
N ALA A 238 4.89 12.71 -17.06
CA ALA A 238 4.38 13.43 -18.21
C ALA A 238 5.48 13.66 -19.28
N GLN A 239 6.68 14.06 -18.83
CA GLN A 239 7.83 14.26 -19.73
C GLN A 239 8.25 12.94 -20.39
N TRP A 240 8.38 11.84 -19.63
CA TRP A 240 8.80 10.54 -20.19
C TRP A 240 7.78 9.96 -21.18
N ILE A 241 6.50 10.19 -20.94
CA ILE A 241 5.42 9.80 -21.87
C ILE A 241 5.48 10.65 -23.13
N ALA A 242 5.66 11.97 -23.00
CA ALA A 242 5.72 12.89 -24.14
C ALA A 242 6.94 12.62 -25.04
N ASP A 243 8.08 12.30 -24.44
CA ASP A 243 9.33 12.01 -25.16
C ASP A 243 9.44 10.55 -25.65
N ASP A 244 8.51 9.68 -25.24
CA ASP A 244 8.61 8.21 -25.39
C ASP A 244 9.96 7.67 -24.89
N LYS A 245 10.50 8.29 -23.84
CA LYS A 245 11.82 7.97 -23.29
C LYS A 245 11.74 7.74 -21.78
N PHE A 246 11.95 6.52 -21.34
CA PHE A 246 11.90 6.09 -19.94
C PHE A 246 13.31 5.80 -19.43
N PRO A 247 13.99 6.74 -18.73
CA PRO A 247 15.37 6.60 -18.30
C PRO A 247 15.53 5.53 -17.21
N GLY A 248 16.73 4.93 -17.16
CA GLY A 248 17.17 4.07 -16.05
C GLY A 248 17.69 4.91 -14.88
N TYR A 249 18.59 4.32 -14.07
CA TYR A 249 19.21 5.03 -12.95
C TYR A 249 20.25 6.05 -13.42
N SER A 250 21.07 5.70 -14.41
CA SER A 250 22.08 6.57 -15.02
C SER A 250 22.40 6.08 -16.43
N GLU A 251 22.81 6.99 -17.32
CA GLU A 251 23.32 6.70 -18.67
C GLU A 251 24.86 6.76 -18.72
N ARG A 252 25.53 7.02 -17.58
CA ARG A 252 26.99 7.13 -17.45
C ARG A 252 27.48 6.35 -16.24
N VAL A 253 28.79 6.20 -16.14
CA VAL A 253 29.43 5.62 -14.96
C VAL A 253 29.27 6.60 -13.80
N GLU A 254 28.70 6.12 -12.70
CA GLU A 254 28.54 6.88 -11.46
C GLU A 254 29.54 6.31 -10.42
N GLU A 255 30.17 7.20 -9.69
CA GLU A 255 30.97 6.81 -8.52
C GLU A 255 30.04 6.43 -7.38
N ILE A 256 30.30 5.27 -6.74
CA ILE A 256 29.53 4.81 -5.59
C ILE A 256 30.45 4.70 -4.38
N SER A 257 30.00 5.21 -3.25
CA SER A 257 30.70 5.10 -1.96
C SER A 257 29.95 4.17 -1.01
N LEU A 258 30.63 3.77 0.06
CA LEU A 258 30.00 3.02 1.15
C LEU A 258 28.96 3.90 1.87
N PRO A 259 27.91 3.28 2.44
CA PRO A 259 26.97 4.01 3.30
C PRO A 259 27.70 4.73 4.45
N LYS A 260 27.22 5.92 4.82
CA LYS A 260 27.86 6.75 5.85
C LYS A 260 28.12 6.01 7.17
N TRP A 261 27.22 5.09 7.56
CA TRP A 261 27.36 4.30 8.79
C TRP A 261 28.49 3.25 8.73
N MET A 262 29.05 2.95 7.54
CA MET A 262 30.21 2.08 7.36
C MET A 262 31.52 2.87 7.25
N LEU A 263 31.44 4.18 7.11
CA LEU A 263 32.64 5.02 7.00
C LEU A 263 33.12 5.40 8.41
N PRO A 264 34.44 5.57 8.62
CA PRO A 264 34.96 6.15 9.86
C PRO A 264 34.27 7.49 10.13
N LYS A 265 34.08 7.81 11.42
CA LYS A 265 33.54 9.13 11.83
C LYS A 265 34.52 10.22 11.48
N GLU A 266 34.07 11.46 11.35
CA GLU A 266 34.90 12.62 11.03
C GLU A 266 36.02 12.85 12.07
N ASP A 267 35.83 12.37 13.30
CA ASP A 267 36.84 12.41 14.39
C ASP A 267 37.86 11.26 14.34
N GLY A 268 37.84 10.43 13.31
CA GLY A 268 38.71 9.29 13.11
C GLY A 268 38.34 8.03 13.92
N SER A 269 37.26 8.07 14.69
CA SER A 269 36.77 6.86 15.40
C SER A 269 36.16 5.84 14.41
N PRO A 270 36.17 4.55 14.77
CA PRO A 270 35.58 3.51 13.92
C PRO A 270 34.12 3.79 13.61
N ALA A 271 33.66 3.34 12.45
CA ALA A 271 32.24 3.34 12.09
C ALA A 271 31.41 2.60 13.16
N ASP A 272 30.16 3.03 13.36
CA ASP A 272 29.20 2.31 14.22
C ASP A 272 28.71 1.03 13.52
N TYR A 273 29.64 0.20 13.07
CA TYR A 273 29.32 -1.06 12.40
C TYR A 273 28.89 -2.09 13.45
N GLN A 274 27.61 -2.38 13.49
CA GLN A 274 27.12 -3.64 14.07
C GLN A 274 26.92 -4.61 12.91
N PRO A 275 27.59 -5.79 12.92
CA PRO A 275 27.34 -6.82 11.91
C PRO A 275 25.85 -7.18 11.92
N ILE A 276 25.23 -7.11 10.75
CA ILE A 276 23.89 -7.65 10.59
C ILE A 276 24.04 -9.17 10.71
N GLU A 277 23.60 -9.75 11.83
CA GLU A 277 23.46 -11.19 11.94
C GLU A 277 22.38 -11.60 10.92
N LEU A 278 22.85 -12.24 9.84
CA LEU A 278 21.98 -12.89 8.86
C LEU A 278 21.48 -14.20 9.48
N TYR A 279 20.25 -14.19 10.02
CA TYR A 279 19.50 -15.40 10.37
C TYR A 279 18.58 -15.81 9.23
#